data_e0576305f1a2ac3f71367beefd68d3ef
#
_entry.id   e0576305f1a2ac3f71367beefd68d3ef
#
_cell.length_a   1.000
_cell.length_b   1.000
_cell.length_c   1.000
_cell.angle_alpha   90.00
_cell.angle_beta   90.00
_cell.angle_gamma   90.00
#
_symmetry.space_group_name_H-M   'P 1'
#
loop_
_entity.id
_entity.type
_entity.pdbx_description
1 polymer ?
#
loop_
_entity_poly.entity_id
_entity_poly.type
_entity_poly.pdbx_seq_one_letter_code
_entity_poly.pdbx_strand_id
1 'polypeptide(L)'
;MCGKRQTEGEYSMQVSILGLAFECKLIPKENRKYLIPIAKKTLSPLAPEEEYEIEMEPIETLSRINHDSPYSKEHPMRQIDGIEAIPMQAGFFGHCCVAMLAGVTLSEVVALMGKGHASWSKILEALDYYGISYASKAVYNKGGSCQLPLCCIVNNDNRFLLWYKGSFYGVTDVDPKKTISYIEIFAV
;
A
#
# COMPACT_ATOMS: atom_id res chain seq x y z
N MET A 1 17.92 -24.93 -7.32
CA MET A 1 18.37 -23.53 -7.13
C MET A 1 17.45 -22.65 -7.96
N CYS A 2 16.43 -22.09 -7.37
CA CYS A 2 15.46 -21.24 -8.08
C CYS A 2 15.79 -19.79 -7.74
N GLY A 3 16.42 -19.11 -8.68
CA GLY A 3 16.78 -17.70 -8.53
C GLY A 3 15.52 -16.83 -8.44
N LYS A 4 15.28 -16.23 -7.29
CA LYS A 4 14.31 -15.15 -7.14
C LYS A 4 14.73 -14.03 -8.10
N ARG A 5 13.96 -13.81 -9.17
CA ARG A 5 14.01 -12.55 -9.91
C ARG A 5 13.59 -11.45 -8.95
N GLN A 6 14.55 -10.65 -8.51
CA GLN A 6 14.25 -9.37 -7.90
C GLN A 6 13.52 -8.54 -8.96
N THR A 7 12.26 -8.26 -8.72
CA THR A 7 11.53 -7.20 -9.41
C THR A 7 12.30 -5.90 -9.19
N GLU A 8 12.43 -5.08 -10.25
CA GLU A 8 13.00 -3.73 -10.18
C GLU A 8 12.20 -2.93 -9.13
N GLY A 9 12.63 -3.01 -7.87
CA GLY A 9 11.99 -2.41 -6.71
C GLY A 9 12.54 -1.01 -6.51
N GLU A 10 11.67 -0.11 -6.12
CA GLU A 10 12.05 1.19 -5.56
C GLU A 10 12.92 0.93 -4.32
N TYR A 11 14.21 1.27 -4.40
CA TYR A 11 15.12 1.14 -3.26
C TYR A 11 14.96 2.36 -2.34
N SER A 12 14.49 2.14 -1.12
CA SER A 12 14.53 3.15 -0.06
C SER A 12 15.92 3.14 0.57
N MET A 13 16.54 4.31 0.68
CA MET A 13 17.91 4.47 1.18
C MET A 13 17.96 5.56 2.26
N GLN A 14 18.72 5.29 3.31
CA GLN A 14 19.27 6.33 4.17
C GLN A 14 20.48 6.91 3.45
N VAL A 15 20.45 8.21 3.18
CA VAL A 15 21.53 8.90 2.48
C VAL A 15 22.17 9.89 3.43
N SER A 16 23.51 9.86 3.53
CA SER A 16 24.31 10.82 4.26
C SER A 16 25.24 11.56 3.32
N ILE A 17 25.19 12.89 3.35
CA ILE A 17 26.04 13.79 2.56
C ILE A 17 26.46 14.98 3.43
N LEU A 18 27.76 15.23 3.60
CA LEU A 18 28.30 16.30 4.44
C LEU A 18 27.69 16.38 5.85
N GLY A 19 27.40 15.22 6.46
CA GLY A 19 26.77 15.14 7.78
C GLY A 19 25.25 15.41 7.80
N LEU A 20 24.63 15.64 6.63
CA LEU A 20 23.19 15.73 6.49
C LEU A 20 22.64 14.34 6.17
N ALA A 21 21.77 13.80 7.01
CA ALA A 21 21.12 12.52 6.81
C ALA A 21 19.65 12.70 6.42
N PHE A 22 19.21 11.98 5.41
CA PHE A 22 17.80 11.94 4.97
C PHE A 22 17.45 10.62 4.31
N GLU A 23 16.17 10.31 4.31
CA GLU A 23 15.63 9.12 3.63
C GLU A 23 15.09 9.51 2.26
N CYS A 24 15.39 8.69 1.25
CA CYS A 24 14.82 8.87 -0.08
C CYS A 24 14.63 7.53 -0.80
N LYS A 25 13.82 7.55 -1.85
CA LYS A 25 13.72 6.46 -2.81
C LYS A 25 14.61 6.78 -4.01
N LEU A 26 15.48 5.85 -4.35
CA LEU A 26 16.30 5.98 -5.55
C LEU A 26 15.43 5.85 -6.80
N ILE A 27 15.62 6.77 -7.75
CA ILE A 27 14.94 6.75 -9.04
C ILE A 27 15.89 6.12 -10.05
N PRO A 28 15.60 4.92 -10.60
CA PRO A 28 16.47 4.27 -11.57
C PRO A 28 16.54 5.08 -12.87
N LYS A 29 17.73 5.13 -13.45
CA LYS A 29 18.03 5.69 -14.77
C LYS A 29 18.72 4.64 -15.64
N GLU A 30 18.88 4.94 -16.90
CA GLU A 30 19.64 4.10 -17.83
C GLU A 30 21.08 3.88 -17.34
N ASN A 31 21.71 2.80 -17.79
CA ASN A 31 23.10 2.45 -17.48
C ASN A 31 23.41 2.24 -15.98
N ARG A 32 22.48 1.66 -15.22
CA ARG A 32 22.63 1.37 -13.77
C ARG A 32 22.93 2.61 -12.91
N LYS A 33 22.51 3.77 -13.36
CA LYS A 33 22.58 5.00 -12.59
C LYS A 33 21.28 5.21 -11.83
N TYR A 34 21.35 5.96 -10.74
CA TYR A 34 20.20 6.35 -9.94
C TYR A 34 20.22 7.86 -9.71
N LEU A 35 19.03 8.45 -9.60
CA LEU A 35 18.87 9.80 -9.09
C LEU A 35 18.49 9.73 -7.61
N ILE A 36 19.07 10.60 -6.83
CA ILE A 36 18.74 10.82 -5.42
C ILE A 36 17.87 12.08 -5.36
N PRO A 37 16.56 11.95 -5.07
CA PRO A 37 15.71 13.12 -4.91
C PRO A 37 16.03 13.82 -3.60
N ILE A 38 16.57 15.04 -3.67
CA ILE A 38 16.94 15.84 -2.50
C ILE A 38 15.98 17.02 -2.37
N ALA A 39 15.41 17.22 -1.19
CA ALA A 39 14.54 18.36 -0.93
C ALA A 39 15.31 19.69 -1.05
N LYS A 40 14.68 20.72 -1.62
CA LYS A 40 15.31 22.03 -1.87
C LYS A 40 15.98 22.64 -0.61
N LYS A 41 15.36 22.45 0.55
CA LYS A 41 15.93 22.90 1.83
C LYS A 41 17.23 22.17 2.22
N THR A 42 17.38 20.90 1.80
CA THR A 42 18.55 20.07 2.05
C THR A 42 19.67 20.37 1.05
N LEU A 43 19.32 20.88 -0.15
CA LEU A 43 20.27 21.30 -1.18
C LEU A 43 20.99 22.62 -0.83
N SER A 44 20.44 23.44 0.06
CA SER A 44 20.97 24.78 0.36
C SER A 44 22.47 24.86 0.70
N PRO A 45 23.06 23.86 1.42
CA PRO A 45 24.50 23.84 1.68
C PRO A 45 25.33 23.21 0.57
N LEU A 46 24.73 22.65 -0.49
CA LEU A 46 25.42 21.95 -1.56
C LEU A 46 25.63 22.87 -2.76
N ALA A 47 26.85 22.96 -3.27
CA ALA A 47 27.12 23.67 -4.51
C ALA A 47 26.70 22.82 -5.72
N PRO A 48 25.98 23.39 -6.71
CA PRO A 48 25.34 22.58 -7.77
C PRO A 48 26.33 21.94 -8.77
N GLU A 49 27.59 22.33 -8.77
CA GLU A 49 28.62 21.82 -9.71
C GLU A 49 29.74 21.03 -9.02
N GLU A 50 29.60 20.71 -7.74
CA GLU A 50 30.58 19.93 -7.00
C GLU A 50 30.18 18.46 -6.90
N GLU A 51 31.18 17.59 -6.90
CA GLU A 51 31.01 16.16 -6.61
C GLU A 51 31.14 15.94 -5.10
N TYR A 52 30.23 15.17 -4.54
CA TYR A 52 30.19 14.86 -3.13
C TYR A 52 30.29 13.35 -2.91
N GLU A 53 31.00 12.96 -1.88
CA GLU A 53 31.00 11.60 -1.38
C GLU A 53 29.69 11.36 -0.61
N ILE A 54 29.02 10.27 -0.92
CA ILE A 54 27.70 9.94 -0.38
C ILE A 54 27.77 8.55 0.24
N GLU A 55 27.39 8.46 1.50
CA GLU A 55 27.14 7.17 2.14
C GLU A 55 25.67 6.81 1.96
N MET A 56 25.41 5.56 1.54
CA MET A 56 24.04 5.07 1.35
C MET A 56 23.89 3.71 2.01
N GLU A 57 22.91 3.60 2.90
CA GLU A 57 22.51 2.35 3.50
C GLU A 57 21.08 1.98 3.04
N PRO A 58 20.84 0.74 2.62
CA PRO A 58 19.49 0.31 2.33
C PRO A 58 18.66 0.40 3.60
N ILE A 59 17.56 1.15 3.54
CA ILE A 59 16.55 1.07 4.57
C ILE A 59 15.69 -0.12 4.20
N GLU A 60 15.68 -1.16 5.03
CA GLU A 60 14.56 -2.07 5.03
C GLU A 60 13.31 -1.20 5.15
N THR A 61 12.44 -1.29 4.16
CA THR A 61 11.21 -0.49 4.11
C THR A 61 10.59 -0.60 5.47
N LEU A 62 10.74 0.46 6.29
CA LEU A 62 10.14 0.48 7.60
C LEU A 62 8.67 0.28 7.35
N SER A 63 8.20 -0.91 7.65
CA SER A 63 6.79 -1.17 7.68
C SER A 63 6.18 -0.09 8.55
N ARG A 64 5.27 0.65 7.98
CA ARG A 64 4.56 1.73 8.69
C ARG A 64 3.59 1.17 9.71
N ILE A 65 3.48 -0.14 9.74
CA ILE A 65 2.62 -0.91 10.63
C ILE A 65 3.55 -1.75 11.52
N ASN A 66 3.26 -1.77 12.82
CA ASN A 66 3.99 -2.60 13.75
C ASN A 66 3.89 -4.07 13.32
N HIS A 67 5.03 -4.70 13.02
CA HIS A 67 5.07 -6.08 12.54
C HIS A 67 4.79 -7.12 13.61
N ASP A 68 4.72 -6.74 14.87
CA ASP A 68 4.39 -7.67 15.97
C ASP A 68 2.91 -8.04 15.95
N SER A 69 2.47 -8.61 14.81
CA SER A 69 1.12 -9.11 14.70
C SER A 69 0.97 -10.44 15.41
N PRO A 70 -0.11 -10.63 16.19
CA PRO A 70 -0.46 -11.94 16.72
C PRO A 70 -1.10 -12.85 15.67
N TYR A 71 -1.32 -12.36 14.43
CA TYR A 71 -2.01 -13.07 13.35
C TYR A 71 -1.04 -13.46 12.25
N SER A 72 -1.41 -14.50 11.49
CA SER A 72 -0.71 -14.93 10.28
C SER A 72 -1.73 -15.40 9.23
N LYS A 73 -1.26 -15.70 8.01
CA LYS A 73 -2.14 -16.25 6.95
C LYS A 73 -2.70 -17.63 7.31
N GLU A 74 -1.99 -18.40 8.13
CA GLU A 74 -2.42 -19.69 8.68
C GLU A 74 -3.37 -19.52 9.88
N HIS A 75 -3.20 -18.43 10.61
CA HIS A 75 -4.01 -18.06 11.77
C HIS A 75 -4.50 -16.61 11.65
N PRO A 76 -5.40 -16.34 10.70
CA PRO A 76 -5.93 -14.99 10.50
C PRO A 76 -6.80 -14.57 11.68
N MET A 77 -6.96 -13.27 11.86
CA MET A 77 -7.85 -12.70 12.87
C MET A 77 -9.28 -13.23 12.74
N ARG A 78 -9.73 -13.40 11.49
CA ARG A 78 -11.01 -14.05 11.16
C ARG A 78 -10.98 -14.67 9.77
N GLN A 79 -11.88 -15.62 9.55
CA GLN A 79 -12.23 -16.04 8.20
C GLN A 79 -13.32 -15.13 7.65
N ILE A 80 -13.20 -14.76 6.36
CA ILE A 80 -14.14 -13.83 5.71
C ILE A 80 -15.29 -14.65 5.11
N ASP A 81 -16.28 -14.97 5.91
CA ASP A 81 -17.54 -15.64 5.52
C ASP A 81 -18.69 -14.65 5.31
N GLY A 82 -18.55 -13.43 5.82
CA GLY A 82 -19.46 -12.31 5.70
C GLY A 82 -18.79 -10.97 5.97
N ILE A 83 -19.40 -9.90 5.51
CA ILE A 83 -18.93 -8.53 5.70
C ILE A 83 -20.02 -7.72 6.40
N GLU A 84 -19.68 -7.10 7.52
CA GLU A 84 -20.52 -6.07 8.14
C GLU A 84 -20.15 -4.72 7.54
N ALA A 85 -21.14 -4.04 6.94
CA ALA A 85 -20.92 -2.77 6.29
C ALA A 85 -20.76 -1.65 7.32
N ILE A 86 -19.69 -0.87 7.18
CA ILE A 86 -19.51 0.39 7.89
C ILE A 86 -19.58 1.55 6.89
N PRO A 87 -20.09 2.72 7.29
CA PRO A 87 -20.13 3.89 6.41
C PRO A 87 -18.73 4.30 5.98
N MET A 88 -18.54 4.53 4.68
CA MET A 88 -17.26 5.04 4.16
C MET A 88 -17.05 6.48 4.63
N GLN A 89 -15.85 6.76 5.14
CA GLN A 89 -15.47 8.09 5.62
C GLN A 89 -14.47 8.73 4.67
N ALA A 90 -14.68 9.99 4.31
CA ALA A 90 -13.76 10.77 3.48
C ALA A 90 -12.36 10.80 4.11
N GLY A 91 -11.33 10.53 3.31
CA GLY A 91 -9.95 10.43 3.78
C GLY A 91 -9.55 9.07 4.36
N PHE A 92 -10.52 8.16 4.64
CA PHE A 92 -10.29 6.87 5.28
C PHE A 92 -10.83 5.68 4.48
N PHE A 93 -11.08 5.83 3.19
CA PHE A 93 -11.67 4.78 2.35
C PHE A 93 -10.93 3.43 2.47
N GLY A 94 -9.60 3.43 2.34
CA GLY A 94 -8.81 2.21 2.48
C GLY A 94 -8.84 1.63 3.90
N HIS A 95 -8.89 2.47 4.93
CA HIS A 95 -9.03 2.04 6.32
C HIS A 95 -10.40 1.38 6.57
N CYS A 96 -11.47 1.94 5.98
CA CYS A 96 -12.80 1.34 6.06
C CYS A 96 -12.82 -0.04 5.39
N CYS A 97 -12.16 -0.21 4.24
CA CYS A 97 -12.03 -1.53 3.60
C CYS A 97 -11.34 -2.54 4.52
N VAL A 98 -10.22 -2.17 5.13
CA VAL A 98 -9.49 -3.04 6.07
C VAL A 98 -10.35 -3.34 7.30
N ALA A 99 -11.03 -2.35 7.88
CA ALA A 99 -11.88 -2.53 9.04
C ALA A 99 -13.01 -3.55 8.77
N MET A 100 -13.69 -3.42 7.63
CA MET A 100 -14.74 -4.36 7.21
C MET A 100 -14.20 -5.77 6.98
N LEU A 101 -13.02 -5.91 6.37
CA LEU A 101 -12.39 -7.21 6.11
C LEU A 101 -11.91 -7.88 7.42
N ALA A 102 -11.28 -7.13 8.31
CA ALA A 102 -10.78 -7.65 9.57
C ALA A 102 -11.87 -7.81 10.64
N GLY A 103 -13.04 -7.18 10.46
CA GLY A 103 -14.14 -7.21 11.44
C GLY A 103 -13.80 -6.41 12.71
N VAL A 104 -13.03 -5.33 12.56
CA VAL A 104 -12.61 -4.43 13.65
C VAL A 104 -13.17 -3.02 13.44
N THR A 105 -13.06 -2.18 14.44
CA THR A 105 -13.51 -0.79 14.33
C THR A 105 -12.56 0.03 13.43
N LEU A 106 -13.12 1.08 12.79
CA LEU A 106 -12.30 2.03 12.04
C LEU A 106 -11.22 2.68 12.91
N SER A 107 -11.50 2.91 14.18
CA SER A 107 -10.56 3.51 15.14
C SER A 107 -9.34 2.64 15.35
N GLU A 108 -9.51 1.32 15.45
CA GLU A 108 -8.41 0.36 15.57
C GLU A 108 -7.54 0.35 14.32
N VAL A 109 -8.16 0.37 13.13
CA VAL A 109 -7.43 0.43 11.86
C VAL A 109 -6.69 1.76 11.70
N VAL A 110 -7.29 2.88 12.12
CA VAL A 110 -6.61 4.18 12.11
C VAL A 110 -5.44 4.22 13.10
N ALA A 111 -5.56 3.57 14.25
CA ALA A 111 -4.44 3.44 15.20
C ALA A 111 -3.29 2.62 14.60
N LEU A 112 -3.60 1.55 13.86
CA LEU A 112 -2.62 0.70 13.19
C LEU A 112 -1.98 1.39 11.98
N MET A 113 -2.80 1.88 11.05
CA MET A 113 -2.34 2.44 9.79
C MET A 113 -1.91 3.92 9.89
N GLY A 114 -2.26 4.62 10.95
CA GLY A 114 -2.12 6.06 11.09
C GLY A 114 -3.14 6.85 10.26
N LYS A 115 -3.22 8.14 10.50
CA LYS A 115 -4.14 9.07 9.80
C LYS A 115 -3.70 9.34 8.35
N GLY A 116 -4.64 9.77 7.52
CA GLY A 116 -4.44 10.20 6.15
C GLY A 116 -4.79 9.14 5.11
N HIS A 117 -4.58 9.47 3.84
CA HIS A 117 -4.92 8.57 2.73
C HIS A 117 -4.11 7.28 2.77
N ALA A 118 -4.79 6.16 2.57
CA ALA A 118 -4.14 4.88 2.39
C ALA A 118 -3.59 4.75 0.96
N SER A 119 -2.41 4.15 0.80
CA SER A 119 -1.90 3.63 -0.46
C SER A 119 -2.14 2.13 -0.54
N TRP A 120 -1.94 1.52 -1.72
CA TRP A 120 -1.99 0.07 -1.83
C TRP A 120 -1.03 -0.62 -0.85
N SER A 121 0.23 -0.19 -0.77
CA SER A 121 1.21 -0.78 0.15
C SER A 121 0.73 -0.75 1.60
N LYS A 122 0.17 0.38 2.03
CA LYS A 122 -0.32 0.55 3.39
C LYS A 122 -1.54 -0.34 3.70
N ILE A 123 -2.42 -0.53 2.72
CA ILE A 123 -3.56 -1.45 2.83
C ILE A 123 -3.05 -2.89 2.94
N LEU A 124 -2.14 -3.31 2.05
CA LEU A 124 -1.62 -4.67 2.03
C LEU A 124 -0.86 -5.02 3.31
N GLU A 125 -0.06 -4.10 3.86
CA GLU A 125 0.59 -4.26 5.15
C GLU A 125 -0.44 -4.46 6.29
N ALA A 126 -1.55 -3.72 6.26
CA ALA A 126 -2.61 -3.89 7.23
C ALA A 126 -3.33 -5.24 7.08
N LEU A 127 -3.54 -5.71 5.84
CA LEU A 127 -4.09 -7.04 5.59
C LEU A 127 -3.13 -8.14 6.09
N ASP A 128 -1.82 -7.98 5.84
CA ASP A 128 -0.80 -8.90 6.37
C ASP A 128 -0.81 -8.91 7.91
N TYR A 129 -0.95 -7.74 8.55
CA TYR A 129 -1.07 -7.66 10.01
C TYR A 129 -2.26 -8.46 10.55
N TYR A 130 -3.42 -8.43 9.88
CA TYR A 130 -4.60 -9.19 10.28
C TYR A 130 -4.63 -10.63 9.74
N GLY A 131 -3.56 -11.07 9.05
CA GLY A 131 -3.46 -12.40 8.46
C GLY A 131 -4.41 -12.65 7.30
N ILE A 132 -4.92 -11.58 6.66
CA ILE A 132 -5.88 -11.68 5.56
C ILE A 132 -5.13 -11.98 4.26
N SER A 133 -5.48 -13.07 3.61
CA SER A 133 -4.86 -13.51 2.36
C SER A 133 -5.45 -12.78 1.15
N TYR A 134 -4.58 -12.39 0.22
CA TYR A 134 -4.94 -11.66 -1.00
C TYR A 134 -4.05 -12.07 -2.18
N ALA A 135 -4.48 -11.73 -3.40
CA ALA A 135 -3.72 -11.99 -4.62
C ALA A 135 -2.44 -11.17 -4.69
N SER A 136 -1.34 -11.79 -5.09
CA SER A 136 0.00 -11.17 -5.14
C SER A 136 0.14 -10.02 -6.14
N LYS A 137 -0.85 -9.84 -7.04
CA LYS A 137 -0.84 -8.81 -8.09
C LYS A 137 -2.18 -8.12 -8.19
N ALA A 138 -2.14 -6.80 -8.36
CA ALA A 138 -3.32 -6.04 -8.75
C ALA A 138 -3.69 -6.33 -10.21
N VAL A 139 -4.99 -6.42 -10.47
CA VAL A 139 -5.54 -6.48 -11.82
C VAL A 139 -5.94 -5.07 -12.23
N TYR A 140 -5.40 -4.60 -13.35
CA TYR A 140 -5.70 -3.28 -13.90
C TYR A 140 -6.78 -3.37 -14.96
N ASN A 141 -7.80 -2.52 -14.85
CA ASN A 141 -8.83 -2.39 -15.86
C ASN A 141 -8.31 -1.56 -17.05
N LYS A 142 -8.37 -2.14 -18.24
CA LYS A 142 -7.97 -1.48 -19.50
C LYS A 142 -9.13 -0.70 -20.17
N GLY A 143 -10.18 -0.44 -19.43
CA GLY A 143 -11.41 0.18 -19.90
C GLY A 143 -12.55 -0.83 -20.15
N GLY A 144 -13.78 -0.38 -19.97
CA GLY A 144 -14.98 -1.21 -20.09
C GLY A 144 -15.49 -1.79 -18.75
N SER A 145 -16.37 -2.77 -18.84
CA SER A 145 -16.87 -3.48 -17.66
C SER A 145 -15.82 -4.45 -17.13
N CYS A 146 -15.50 -4.35 -15.84
CA CYS A 146 -14.61 -5.26 -15.17
C CYS A 146 -15.43 -6.31 -14.40
N GLN A 147 -15.19 -7.59 -14.66
CA GLN A 147 -15.77 -8.66 -13.85
C GLN A 147 -14.95 -8.78 -12.56
N LEU A 148 -15.56 -8.40 -11.44
CA LEU A 148 -14.93 -8.44 -10.13
C LEU A 148 -15.05 -9.85 -9.52
N PRO A 149 -14.04 -10.32 -8.75
CA PRO A 149 -14.10 -11.60 -8.04
C PRO A 149 -15.10 -11.56 -6.88
N LEU A 150 -15.21 -12.67 -6.13
CA LEU A 150 -16.13 -12.79 -5.00
C LEU A 150 -15.91 -11.69 -3.96
N CYS A 151 -14.63 -11.41 -3.63
CA CYS A 151 -14.22 -10.39 -2.68
C CYS A 151 -12.99 -9.66 -3.23
N CYS A 152 -12.99 -8.34 -3.23
CA CYS A 152 -11.81 -7.56 -3.61
C CYS A 152 -11.85 -6.13 -3.06
N ILE A 153 -10.69 -5.55 -2.89
CA ILE A 153 -10.56 -4.10 -2.73
C ILE A 153 -10.37 -3.51 -4.14
N VAL A 154 -11.21 -2.53 -4.46
CA VAL A 154 -11.25 -1.86 -5.76
C VAL A 154 -10.74 -0.44 -5.62
N ASN A 155 -9.81 -0.04 -6.48
CA ASN A 155 -9.50 1.38 -6.70
C ASN A 155 -10.47 1.92 -7.75
N ASN A 156 -11.42 2.73 -7.32
CA ASN A 156 -12.42 3.36 -8.17
C ASN A 156 -12.29 4.88 -8.05
N ASP A 157 -11.86 5.55 -9.11
CA ASP A 157 -11.65 7.00 -9.14
C ASP A 157 -10.76 7.50 -7.96
N ASN A 158 -9.62 6.82 -7.74
CA ASN A 158 -8.67 7.05 -6.63
C ASN A 158 -9.25 6.88 -5.21
N ARG A 159 -10.39 6.20 -5.09
CA ARG A 159 -10.96 5.78 -3.80
C ARG A 159 -10.89 4.27 -3.69
N PHE A 160 -10.52 3.77 -2.52
CA PHE A 160 -10.57 2.34 -2.22
C PHE A 160 -11.96 1.97 -1.73
N LEU A 161 -12.57 0.98 -2.37
CA LEU A 161 -13.91 0.48 -2.06
C LEU A 161 -13.85 -1.02 -1.87
N LEU A 162 -14.70 -1.56 -1.01
CA LEU A 162 -14.82 -3.00 -0.80
C LEU A 162 -15.98 -3.53 -1.64
N TRP A 163 -15.67 -4.54 -2.47
CA TRP A 163 -16.63 -5.34 -3.20
C TRP A 163 -16.71 -6.73 -2.59
N TYR A 164 -17.92 -7.22 -2.34
CA TYR A 164 -18.16 -8.56 -1.83
C TYR A 164 -19.51 -9.10 -2.33
N LYS A 165 -19.51 -10.34 -2.87
CA LYS A 165 -20.70 -11.07 -3.31
C LYS A 165 -21.66 -10.23 -4.16
N GLY A 166 -21.15 -9.47 -5.14
CA GLY A 166 -21.97 -8.74 -6.11
C GLY A 166 -22.35 -7.30 -5.70
N SER A 167 -21.83 -6.78 -4.58
CA SER A 167 -22.18 -5.46 -4.08
C SER A 167 -20.98 -4.68 -3.52
N PHE A 168 -21.00 -3.36 -3.66
CA PHE A 168 -20.08 -2.49 -2.94
C PHE A 168 -20.60 -2.25 -1.52
N TYR A 169 -19.69 -2.23 -0.54
CA TYR A 169 -20.00 -2.09 0.87
C TYR A 169 -19.67 -0.70 1.39
N GLY A 170 -20.54 -0.18 2.26
CA GLY A 170 -20.36 1.10 2.90
C GLY A 170 -20.57 2.33 2.01
N VAL A 171 -20.99 2.13 0.76
CA VAL A 171 -21.23 3.18 -0.23
C VAL A 171 -22.38 2.78 -1.16
N THR A 172 -23.17 3.76 -1.60
CA THR A 172 -24.38 3.52 -2.42
C THR A 172 -24.25 3.99 -3.86
N ASP A 173 -23.34 4.93 -4.16
CA ASP A 173 -23.20 5.55 -5.48
C ASP A 173 -21.79 5.29 -6.03
N VAL A 174 -21.66 4.17 -6.75
CA VAL A 174 -20.41 3.75 -7.39
C VAL A 174 -20.63 3.57 -8.87
N ASP A 175 -19.87 4.28 -9.68
CA ASP A 175 -19.80 4.01 -11.12
C ASP A 175 -18.75 2.92 -11.39
N PRO A 176 -19.16 1.68 -11.76
CA PRO A 176 -18.21 0.61 -12.01
C PRO A 176 -17.23 0.88 -13.16
N LYS A 177 -17.60 1.76 -14.11
CA LYS A 177 -16.73 2.14 -15.23
C LYS A 177 -15.50 2.92 -14.81
N LYS A 178 -15.53 3.52 -13.62
CA LYS A 178 -14.39 4.23 -13.03
C LYS A 178 -13.41 3.34 -12.27
N THR A 179 -13.59 2.02 -12.32
CA THR A 179 -12.65 1.07 -11.75
C THR A 179 -11.31 1.13 -12.48
N ILE A 180 -10.26 1.48 -11.77
CA ILE A 180 -8.88 1.55 -12.26
C ILE A 180 -8.18 0.21 -12.09
N SER A 181 -8.28 -0.38 -10.89
CA SER A 181 -7.66 -1.66 -10.54
C SER A 181 -8.34 -2.29 -9.34
N TYR A 182 -8.08 -3.58 -9.13
CA TYR A 182 -8.50 -4.26 -7.91
C TYR A 182 -7.46 -5.29 -7.46
N ILE A 183 -7.53 -5.67 -6.19
CA ILE A 183 -6.81 -6.81 -5.61
C ILE A 183 -7.85 -7.75 -5.01
N GLU A 184 -7.80 -9.00 -5.44
CA GLU A 184 -8.66 -10.06 -4.92
C GLU A 184 -8.27 -10.41 -3.48
N ILE A 185 -9.28 -10.58 -2.64
CA ILE A 185 -9.17 -11.05 -1.25
C ILE A 185 -9.73 -12.46 -1.20
N PHE A 186 -8.98 -13.37 -0.61
CA PHE A 186 -9.41 -14.76 -0.50
C PHE A 186 -10.38 -14.90 0.67
N ALA A 187 -11.67 -14.87 0.34
CA ALA A 187 -12.77 -15.13 1.27
C ALA A 187 -13.23 -16.59 1.17
N VAL A 188 -13.76 -17.13 2.24
CA VAL A 188 -14.29 -18.50 2.30
C VAL A 188 -15.75 -18.52 1.84
#